data_904382004bd4f7acc4825740af58acbb
#
_entry.id   904382004bd4f7acc4825740af58acbb
#
_cell.length_a   1.000
_cell.length_b   1.000
_cell.length_c   1.000
_cell.angle_alpha   90.00
_cell.angle_beta   90.00
_cell.angle_gamma   90.00
#
_symmetry.space_group_name_H-M   'P 1'
#
loop_
_entity.id
_entity.type
_entity.pdbx_description
1 polymer ?
#
loop_
_entity_poly.entity_id
_entity_poly.type
_entity_poly.pdbx_seq_one_letter_code
_entity_poly.pdbx_strand_id
1 'polypeptide(L)'
;MVRHLHSIIKKIVLLLCVLFGMSSCSSKENERPIDNRTVSELNISRFMGKWYEIARYEHRFEKDMTHVSATYTLRDDGKIEVLNEGYKNGELQQIKGRAKQPDAADPGKLKVSFFLWFYSDYYIMEVGADYDYVLVGSSTDKYLWIMYREKQMPQQLLDELLEKLRARGYDTGRLLFVNQK
;
A
#
# COMPACT_ATOMS: atom_id res chain seq x y z
N MET A 1 -18.80 37.07 -51.95
CA MET A 1 -17.68 36.61 -51.06
C MET A 1 -18.11 36.28 -49.63
N VAL A 2 -19.00 37.04 -49.01
CA VAL A 2 -19.42 36.83 -47.59
C VAL A 2 -20.26 35.54 -47.35
N ARG A 3 -21.09 35.10 -48.31
CA ARG A 3 -21.93 33.89 -48.17
C ARG A 3 -21.14 32.59 -48.16
N HIS A 4 -19.99 32.51 -48.80
CA HIS A 4 -19.14 31.32 -48.81
C HIS A 4 -18.38 31.12 -47.49
N LEU A 5 -17.99 32.23 -46.86
CA LEU A 5 -17.29 32.21 -45.57
C LEU A 5 -18.18 31.65 -44.42
N HIS A 6 -19.48 32.02 -44.42
CA HIS A 6 -20.45 31.51 -43.44
C HIS A 6 -20.71 29.99 -43.57
N SER A 7 -20.67 29.46 -44.80
CA SER A 7 -20.83 28.00 -45.02
C SER A 7 -19.65 27.21 -44.53
N ILE A 8 -18.44 27.73 -44.70
CA ILE A 8 -17.20 27.08 -44.22
C ILE A 8 -17.13 27.10 -42.69
N ILE A 9 -17.47 28.21 -42.07
CA ILE A 9 -17.47 28.33 -40.59
C ILE A 9 -18.49 27.37 -39.96
N LYS A 10 -19.72 27.23 -40.53
CA LYS A 10 -20.71 26.27 -40.05
C LYS A 10 -20.24 24.81 -40.16
N LYS A 11 -19.51 24.43 -41.22
CA LYS A 11 -18.96 23.09 -41.40
C LYS A 11 -17.80 22.80 -40.44
N ILE A 12 -16.97 23.81 -40.14
CA ILE A 12 -15.87 23.66 -39.16
C ILE A 12 -16.42 23.53 -37.73
N VAL A 13 -17.43 24.30 -37.36
CA VAL A 13 -18.08 24.21 -36.05
C VAL A 13 -18.78 22.85 -35.87
N LEU A 14 -19.42 22.32 -36.93
CA LEU A 14 -20.06 21.02 -36.88
C LEU A 14 -19.03 19.87 -36.77
N LEU A 15 -17.87 19.98 -37.40
CA LEU A 15 -16.77 19.00 -37.31
C LEU A 15 -16.08 19.03 -35.93
N LEU A 16 -15.96 20.19 -35.31
CA LEU A 16 -15.44 20.34 -33.94
C LEU A 16 -16.39 19.74 -32.89
N CYS A 17 -17.70 19.82 -33.08
CA CYS A 17 -18.66 19.19 -32.16
C CYS A 17 -18.67 17.67 -32.23
N VAL A 18 -18.28 17.05 -33.35
CA VAL A 18 -18.18 15.57 -33.48
C VAL A 18 -16.90 15.04 -32.82
N LEU A 19 -15.83 15.83 -32.69
CA LEU A 19 -14.59 15.44 -32.05
C LEU A 19 -14.63 15.59 -30.51
N PHE A 20 -15.58 16.31 -29.95
CA PHE A 20 -15.77 16.49 -28.51
C PHE A 20 -16.77 15.50 -27.88
N GLY A 21 -17.36 14.61 -28.69
CA GLY A 21 -18.33 13.60 -28.25
C GLY A 21 -17.72 12.27 -27.83
N MET A 22 -16.39 12.14 -27.75
CA MET A 22 -15.76 11.00 -27.09
C MET A 22 -15.73 11.32 -25.59
N SER A 23 -16.88 11.10 -24.93
CA SER A 23 -16.91 10.89 -23.49
C SER A 23 -15.82 9.89 -23.16
N SER A 24 -14.73 10.38 -22.61
CA SER A 24 -13.79 9.57 -21.88
C SER A 24 -14.61 8.94 -20.76
N CYS A 25 -15.11 7.73 -20.99
CA CYS A 25 -15.46 6.83 -19.92
C CYS A 25 -14.12 6.57 -19.21
N SER A 26 -13.77 7.47 -18.29
CA SER A 26 -12.89 7.14 -17.21
C SER A 26 -13.61 6.01 -16.50
N SER A 27 -13.23 4.77 -16.83
CA SER A 27 -13.55 3.64 -15.98
C SER A 27 -13.02 4.04 -14.61
N LYS A 28 -13.94 4.47 -13.71
CA LYS A 28 -13.67 4.35 -12.27
C LYS A 28 -13.27 2.88 -12.13
N GLU A 29 -11.98 2.62 -11.93
CA GLU A 29 -11.55 1.35 -11.42
C GLU A 29 -12.52 1.06 -10.28
N ASN A 30 -13.34 0.03 -10.43
CA ASN A 30 -14.29 -0.38 -9.42
C ASN A 30 -13.43 -0.79 -8.23
N GLU A 31 -13.19 0.15 -7.31
CA GLU A 31 -12.53 -0.14 -6.05
C GLU A 31 -13.40 -1.19 -5.36
N ARG A 32 -12.89 -2.41 -5.26
CA ARG A 32 -13.60 -3.49 -4.59
C ARG A 32 -13.79 -3.09 -3.14
N PRO A 33 -14.97 -3.29 -2.56
CA PRO A 33 -15.15 -3.03 -1.15
C PRO A 33 -14.24 -3.99 -0.37
N ILE A 34 -13.30 -3.44 0.38
CA ILE A 34 -12.40 -4.18 1.25
C ILE A 34 -12.76 -3.93 2.71
N ASP A 35 -12.53 -4.93 3.56
CA ASP A 35 -12.54 -4.77 5.01
C ASP A 35 -11.12 -4.44 5.49
N ASN A 36 -10.83 -3.15 5.62
CA ASN A 36 -9.56 -2.63 6.13
C ASN A 36 -9.61 -2.26 7.62
N ARG A 37 -10.58 -2.81 8.38
CA ARG A 37 -10.67 -2.60 9.82
C ARG A 37 -9.37 -3.02 10.49
N THR A 38 -8.94 -2.20 11.41
CA THR A 38 -7.69 -2.36 12.16
C THR A 38 -7.91 -3.11 13.45
N VAL A 39 -6.81 -3.57 14.06
CA VAL A 39 -6.85 -4.13 15.41
C VAL A 39 -7.33 -3.08 16.42
N SER A 40 -8.16 -3.50 17.38
CA SER A 40 -8.67 -2.65 18.45
C SER A 40 -7.64 -2.42 19.57
N GLU A 41 -6.62 -3.28 19.63
CA GLU A 41 -5.53 -3.19 20.60
C GLU A 41 -4.19 -3.40 19.88
N LEU A 42 -3.21 -2.56 20.20
CA LEU A 42 -1.85 -2.67 19.67
C LEU A 42 -0.83 -2.33 20.76
N ASN A 43 -0.06 -3.34 21.18
CA ASN A 43 1.12 -3.08 22.00
C ASN A 43 2.25 -2.59 21.09
N ILE A 44 2.42 -1.29 21.04
CA ILE A 44 3.40 -0.66 20.15
C ILE A 44 4.83 -1.13 20.43
N SER A 45 5.18 -1.39 21.68
CA SER A 45 6.52 -1.88 22.05
C SER A 45 6.79 -3.28 21.51
N ARG A 46 5.79 -4.18 21.52
CA ARG A 46 5.91 -5.52 20.92
C ARG A 46 5.96 -5.46 19.40
N PHE A 47 5.33 -4.44 18.80
CA PHE A 47 5.35 -4.25 17.35
C PHE A 47 6.74 -3.80 16.85
N MET A 48 7.56 -3.15 17.69
CA MET A 48 8.91 -2.68 17.33
C MET A 48 9.83 -3.82 16.88
N GLY A 49 10.96 -3.45 16.28
CA GLY A 49 11.96 -4.38 15.73
C GLY A 49 11.77 -4.63 14.25
N LYS A 50 12.43 -5.67 13.76
CA LYS A 50 12.49 -6.01 12.33
C LYS A 50 11.34 -6.91 11.93
N TRP A 51 10.80 -6.62 10.74
CA TRP A 51 9.79 -7.39 10.02
C TRP A 51 10.28 -7.64 8.60
N TYR A 52 10.19 -8.87 8.12
CA TYR A 52 10.48 -9.23 6.74
C TYR A 52 9.19 -9.23 5.92
N GLU A 53 9.23 -8.67 4.74
CA GLU A 53 8.10 -8.75 3.81
C GLU A 53 8.04 -10.13 3.19
N ILE A 54 6.96 -10.86 3.43
CA ILE A 54 6.70 -12.17 2.83
C ILE A 54 6.00 -12.00 1.49
N ALA A 55 4.98 -11.13 1.45
CA ALA A 55 4.29 -10.77 0.23
C ALA A 55 3.75 -9.35 0.32
N ARG A 56 3.56 -8.71 -0.84
CA ARG A 56 2.96 -7.38 -0.94
C ARG A 56 2.22 -7.20 -2.26
N TYR A 57 1.36 -6.21 -2.33
CA TYR A 57 0.98 -5.65 -3.62
C TYR A 57 2.15 -4.87 -4.19
N GLU A 58 2.41 -5.07 -5.51
CA GLU A 58 3.51 -4.37 -6.14
C GLU A 58 3.23 -2.87 -6.23
N HIS A 59 4.18 -2.06 -5.86
CA HIS A 59 4.17 -0.62 -6.01
C HIS A 59 5.55 -0.08 -6.37
N ARG A 60 5.57 1.10 -6.99
CA ARG A 60 6.77 1.64 -7.65
C ARG A 60 7.98 1.81 -6.73
N PHE A 61 7.77 1.97 -5.42
CA PHE A 61 8.86 2.26 -4.47
C PHE A 61 9.72 1.02 -4.19
N GLU A 62 9.12 -0.17 -4.23
CA GLU A 62 9.76 -1.45 -3.94
C GLU A 62 9.82 -2.37 -5.15
N LYS A 63 9.54 -1.81 -6.34
CA LYS A 63 9.57 -2.56 -7.59
C LYS A 63 10.93 -3.19 -7.82
N ASP A 64 10.93 -4.50 -8.11
CA ASP A 64 12.11 -5.34 -8.37
C ASP A 64 13.05 -5.48 -7.16
N MET A 65 12.57 -5.20 -5.93
CA MET A 65 13.36 -5.39 -4.72
C MET A 65 13.20 -6.79 -4.14
N THR A 66 14.30 -7.32 -3.62
CA THR A 66 14.40 -8.59 -2.89
C THR A 66 14.91 -8.34 -1.48
N HIS A 67 14.79 -9.33 -0.58
CA HIS A 67 15.27 -9.26 0.82
C HIS A 67 14.72 -8.03 1.57
N VAL A 68 13.47 -7.66 1.26
CA VAL A 68 12.86 -6.44 1.81
C VAL A 68 12.49 -6.65 3.26
N SER A 69 12.83 -5.67 4.08
CA SER A 69 12.46 -5.63 5.50
C SER A 69 12.19 -4.20 5.97
N ALA A 70 11.40 -4.08 7.01
CA ALA A 70 11.14 -2.83 7.73
C ALA A 70 11.54 -2.99 9.20
N THR A 71 12.33 -2.07 9.73
CA THR A 71 12.69 -2.02 11.14
C THR A 71 12.05 -0.79 11.78
N TYR A 72 11.31 -1.01 12.86
CA TYR A 72 10.63 0.03 13.62
C TYR A 72 11.32 0.22 14.97
N THR A 73 11.59 1.46 15.33
CA THR A 73 12.23 1.84 16.60
C THR A 73 11.41 2.92 17.28
N LEU A 74 10.92 2.64 18.50
CA LEU A 74 10.24 3.63 19.31
C LEU A 74 11.27 4.60 19.88
N ARG A 75 11.02 5.89 19.72
CA ARG A 75 11.86 6.97 20.23
C ARG A 75 11.33 7.46 21.58
N ASP A 76 12.19 8.15 22.33
CA ASP A 76 11.83 8.74 23.63
C ASP A 76 10.71 9.80 23.52
N ASP A 77 10.56 10.43 22.33
CA ASP A 77 9.50 11.39 22.04
C ASP A 77 8.16 10.75 21.63
N GLY A 78 8.06 9.42 21.74
CA GLY A 78 6.86 8.64 21.39
C GLY A 78 6.64 8.44 19.88
N LYS A 79 7.51 8.98 19.02
CA LYS A 79 7.47 8.73 17.59
C LYS A 79 8.20 7.44 17.23
N ILE A 80 7.90 6.91 16.08
CA ILE A 80 8.49 5.68 15.58
C ILE A 80 9.41 6.02 14.41
N GLU A 81 10.68 5.66 14.50
CA GLU A 81 11.58 5.64 13.35
C GLU A 81 11.33 4.37 12.55
N VAL A 82 11.34 4.49 11.23
CA VAL A 82 11.17 3.36 10.28
C VAL A 82 12.39 3.32 9.38
N LEU A 83 13.03 2.16 9.28
CA LEU A 83 14.08 1.89 8.31
C LEU A 83 13.60 0.77 7.39
N ASN A 84 13.32 1.10 6.12
CA ASN A 84 13.09 0.10 5.08
C ASN A 84 14.40 -0.21 4.37
N GLU A 85 14.64 -1.50 4.14
CA GLU A 85 15.83 -2.01 3.48
C GLU A 85 15.44 -3.09 2.48
N GLY A 86 16.21 -3.21 1.41
CA GLY A 86 16.09 -4.28 0.43
C GLY A 86 17.19 -4.20 -0.61
N TYR A 87 17.28 -5.20 -1.47
CA TYR A 87 18.27 -5.23 -2.53
C TYR A 87 17.60 -5.00 -3.89
N LYS A 88 18.19 -4.14 -4.71
CA LYS A 88 17.79 -3.91 -6.09
C LYS A 88 19.01 -4.05 -6.97
N ASN A 89 18.96 -4.94 -7.96
CA ASN A 89 20.11 -5.26 -8.84
C ASN A 89 21.39 -5.63 -8.07
N GLY A 90 21.25 -6.30 -6.91
CA GLY A 90 22.36 -6.70 -6.05
C GLY A 90 22.90 -5.59 -5.13
N GLU A 91 22.36 -4.38 -5.20
CA GLU A 91 22.77 -3.25 -4.36
C GLU A 91 21.77 -3.03 -3.21
N LEU A 92 22.30 -2.82 -2.00
CA LEU A 92 21.50 -2.49 -0.84
C LEU A 92 20.87 -1.09 -1.01
N GLN A 93 19.55 -1.04 -0.90
CA GLN A 93 18.78 0.19 -0.85
C GLN A 93 18.21 0.37 0.54
N GLN A 94 18.31 1.57 1.08
CA GLN A 94 17.78 1.93 2.40
C GLN A 94 17.05 3.25 2.34
N ILE A 95 15.93 3.34 3.04
CA ILE A 95 15.22 4.60 3.24
C ILE A 95 14.74 4.71 4.69
N LYS A 96 15.03 5.85 5.29
CA LYS A 96 14.53 6.19 6.62
C LYS A 96 13.23 6.96 6.54
N GLY A 97 12.31 6.58 7.38
CA GLY A 97 11.02 7.23 7.53
C GLY A 97 10.65 7.40 9.00
N ARG A 98 9.43 7.80 9.20
CA ARG A 98 8.84 7.94 10.53
C ARG A 98 7.39 7.52 10.50
N ALA A 99 6.93 6.93 11.58
CA ALA A 99 5.52 6.63 11.78
C ALA A 99 5.01 7.32 13.04
N LYS A 100 3.70 7.50 13.10
CA LYS A 100 3.00 7.99 14.28
C LYS A 100 1.64 7.31 14.38
N GLN A 101 1.14 7.23 15.59
CA GLN A 101 -0.22 6.83 15.91
C GLN A 101 -1.03 8.11 16.18
N PRO A 102 -1.86 8.57 15.24
CA PRO A 102 -2.53 9.87 15.36
C PRO A 102 -3.68 9.84 16.35
N ASP A 103 -4.28 8.68 16.59
CA ASP A 103 -5.43 8.50 17.47
C ASP A 103 -5.23 7.25 18.35
N ALA A 104 -5.22 7.47 19.66
CA ALA A 104 -5.10 6.40 20.64
C ALA A 104 -6.38 5.53 20.72
N ALA A 105 -7.53 6.04 20.28
CA ALA A 105 -8.79 5.28 20.23
C ALA A 105 -8.83 4.29 19.06
N ASP A 106 -7.97 4.47 18.04
CA ASP A 106 -7.82 3.56 16.91
C ASP A 106 -6.34 3.17 16.74
N PRO A 107 -5.81 2.35 17.65
CA PRO A 107 -4.37 2.10 17.77
C PRO A 107 -3.77 1.41 16.54
N GLY A 108 -4.56 0.71 15.76
CA GLY A 108 -4.12 0.05 14.53
C GLY A 108 -3.97 1.01 13.34
N LYS A 109 -4.49 2.23 13.40
CA LYS A 109 -4.32 3.23 12.34
C LYS A 109 -3.08 4.08 12.56
N LEU A 110 -1.99 3.70 11.94
CA LEU A 110 -0.78 4.48 11.89
C LEU A 110 -0.73 5.35 10.62
N LYS A 111 0.15 6.32 10.66
CA LYS A 111 0.56 7.13 9.51
C LYS A 111 2.06 7.02 9.34
N VAL A 112 2.54 6.74 8.11
CA VAL A 112 3.96 6.60 7.79
C VAL A 112 4.39 7.65 6.77
N SER A 113 5.60 8.19 6.91
CA SER A 113 6.20 9.17 6.01
C SER A 113 7.66 8.84 5.74
N PHE A 114 8.03 8.78 4.45
CA PHE A 114 9.40 8.64 3.98
C PHE A 114 9.91 9.92 3.29
N PHE A 115 9.05 10.92 3.12
CA PHE A 115 9.44 12.16 2.46
C PHE A 115 8.76 13.37 3.12
N LEU A 116 9.56 14.25 3.70
CA LEU A 116 9.13 15.50 4.34
C LEU A 116 7.96 15.28 5.33
N TRP A 117 6.81 15.90 5.08
CA TRP A 117 5.59 15.82 5.91
C TRP A 117 4.43 15.07 5.24
N PHE A 118 4.66 14.42 4.10
CA PHE A 118 3.63 13.63 3.42
C PHE A 118 3.45 12.29 4.13
N TYR A 119 2.31 12.12 4.79
CA TYR A 119 1.97 10.90 5.49
C TYR A 119 0.97 10.07 4.69
N SER A 120 1.23 8.78 4.59
CA SER A 120 0.34 7.77 4.02
C SER A 120 -0.29 6.93 5.12
N ASP A 121 -1.46 6.35 4.82
CA ASP A 121 -2.11 5.40 5.71
C ASP A 121 -1.30 4.12 5.83
N TYR A 122 -1.23 3.60 7.06
CA TYR A 122 -0.57 2.36 7.40
C TYR A 122 -1.40 1.66 8.47
N TYR A 123 -2.27 0.74 8.03
CA TYR A 123 -3.30 0.13 8.84
C TYR A 123 -2.88 -1.25 9.28
N ILE A 124 -2.67 -1.47 10.58
CA ILE A 124 -2.44 -2.78 11.17
C ILE A 124 -3.79 -3.47 11.24
N MET A 125 -4.08 -4.32 10.26
CA MET A 125 -5.38 -5.00 10.15
C MET A 125 -5.45 -6.25 11.01
N GLU A 126 -4.31 -6.91 11.19
CA GLU A 126 -4.17 -8.09 12.03
C GLU A 126 -2.73 -8.23 12.51
N VAL A 127 -2.53 -8.74 13.70
CA VAL A 127 -1.23 -9.09 14.26
C VAL A 127 -1.36 -10.40 15.03
N GLY A 128 -0.38 -11.30 14.89
CA GLY A 128 -0.35 -12.57 15.63
C GLY A 128 -0.32 -12.35 17.14
N ALA A 129 -0.87 -13.28 17.91
CA ALA A 129 -0.89 -13.19 19.37
C ALA A 129 0.51 -13.04 19.97
N ASP A 130 1.51 -13.64 19.32
CA ASP A 130 2.93 -13.54 19.69
C ASP A 130 3.67 -12.41 18.98
N TYR A 131 2.98 -11.60 18.17
CA TYR A 131 3.57 -10.55 17.34
C TYR A 131 4.62 -11.10 16.36
N ASP A 132 4.38 -12.27 15.82
CA ASP A 132 5.23 -12.98 14.86
C ASP A 132 4.88 -12.65 13.41
N TYR A 133 3.59 -12.38 13.12
CA TYR A 133 3.13 -11.89 11.81
C TYR A 133 2.28 -10.64 11.92
N VAL A 134 2.17 -9.92 10.81
CA VAL A 134 1.27 -8.77 10.68
C VAL A 134 0.71 -8.69 9.26
N LEU A 135 -0.60 -8.36 9.15
CA LEU A 135 -1.26 -7.92 7.93
C LEU A 135 -1.40 -6.41 7.95
N VAL A 136 -0.85 -5.76 6.94
CA VAL A 136 -0.87 -4.31 6.82
C VAL A 136 -1.57 -3.91 5.54
N GLY A 137 -2.46 -2.94 5.64
CA GLY A 137 -3.15 -2.33 4.51
C GLY A 137 -3.14 -0.81 4.59
N SER A 138 -4.09 -0.21 3.90
CA SER A 138 -4.31 1.22 3.90
C SER A 138 -5.80 1.56 3.84
N SER A 139 -6.15 2.83 3.69
CA SER A 139 -7.54 3.26 3.47
C SER A 139 -8.14 2.78 2.14
N THR A 140 -7.33 2.23 1.24
CA THR A 140 -7.74 1.73 -0.08
C THR A 140 -7.18 0.32 -0.33
N ASP A 141 -7.62 -0.33 -1.41
CA ASP A 141 -7.13 -1.64 -1.86
C ASP A 141 -5.80 -1.58 -2.63
N LYS A 142 -5.11 -0.42 -2.64
CA LYS A 142 -3.88 -0.22 -3.42
C LYS A 142 -2.63 -0.77 -2.73
N TYR A 143 -2.68 -0.92 -1.42
CA TYR A 143 -1.54 -1.33 -0.62
C TYR A 143 -1.92 -2.49 0.30
N LEU A 144 -1.07 -3.49 0.30
CA LEU A 144 -1.20 -4.67 1.16
C LEU A 144 0.18 -5.28 1.39
N TRP A 145 0.47 -5.66 2.65
CA TRP A 145 1.68 -6.39 3.02
C TRP A 145 1.32 -7.55 3.96
N ILE A 146 1.98 -8.68 3.76
CA ILE A 146 2.11 -9.77 4.72
C ILE A 146 3.54 -9.74 5.22
N MET A 147 3.74 -9.52 6.51
CA MET A 147 5.08 -9.44 7.10
C MET A 147 5.23 -10.48 8.21
N TYR A 148 6.46 -10.94 8.43
CA TYR A 148 6.80 -11.95 9.41
C TYR A 148 8.11 -11.62 10.12
N ARG A 149 8.29 -12.15 11.34
CA ARG A 149 9.52 -11.89 12.09
C ARG A 149 10.75 -12.59 11.54
N GLU A 150 10.56 -13.62 10.74
CA GLU A 150 11.63 -14.36 10.09
C GLU A 150 11.53 -14.26 8.57
N LYS A 151 12.61 -14.59 7.86
CA LYS A 151 12.66 -14.55 6.40
C LYS A 151 11.73 -15.55 5.72
N GLN A 152 11.39 -16.62 6.43
CA GLN A 152 10.53 -17.69 5.91
C GLN A 152 9.34 -17.88 6.84
N MET A 153 8.14 -17.71 6.30
CA MET A 153 6.89 -17.98 6.99
C MET A 153 6.51 -19.45 6.78
N PRO A 154 6.02 -20.16 7.81
CA PRO A 154 5.44 -21.50 7.62
C PRO A 154 4.30 -21.47 6.59
N GLN A 155 4.29 -22.45 5.67
CA GLN A 155 3.30 -22.48 4.58
C GLN A 155 1.88 -22.52 5.11
N GLN A 156 1.61 -23.30 6.15
CA GLN A 156 0.28 -23.37 6.74
C GLN A 156 -0.20 -21.99 7.24
N LEU A 157 0.67 -21.23 7.92
CA LEU A 157 0.33 -19.88 8.38
C LEU A 157 0.06 -18.95 7.19
N LEU A 158 0.89 -19.04 6.16
CA LEU A 158 0.69 -18.23 4.94
C LEU A 158 -0.67 -18.52 4.30
N ASP A 159 -1.05 -19.79 4.15
CA ASP A 159 -2.32 -20.20 3.58
C ASP A 159 -3.51 -19.68 4.41
N GLU A 160 -3.42 -19.73 5.74
CA GLU A 160 -4.42 -19.18 6.66
C GLU A 160 -4.57 -17.65 6.48
N LEU A 161 -3.44 -16.93 6.36
CA LEU A 161 -3.45 -15.47 6.15
C LEU A 161 -4.02 -15.09 4.78
N LEU A 162 -3.75 -15.87 3.74
CA LEU A 162 -4.32 -15.66 2.40
C LEU A 162 -5.85 -15.85 2.41
N GLU A 163 -6.38 -16.84 3.13
CA GLU A 163 -7.82 -17.02 3.29
C GLU A 163 -8.45 -15.83 4.06
N LYS A 164 -7.83 -15.36 5.13
CA LYS A 164 -8.29 -14.19 5.87
C LYS A 164 -8.34 -12.94 4.99
N LEU A 165 -7.33 -12.72 4.13
CA LEU A 165 -7.28 -11.60 3.20
C LEU A 165 -8.39 -11.70 2.14
N ARG A 166 -8.65 -12.91 1.60
CA ARG A 166 -9.78 -13.14 0.68
C ARG A 166 -11.12 -12.84 1.33
N ALA A 167 -11.32 -13.27 2.57
CA ALA A 167 -12.52 -12.98 3.35
C ALA A 167 -12.71 -11.47 3.59
N ARG A 168 -11.63 -10.71 3.68
CA ARG A 168 -11.62 -9.24 3.76
C ARG A 168 -11.82 -8.54 2.40
N GLY A 169 -11.95 -9.28 1.30
CA GLY A 169 -12.15 -8.73 -0.04
C GLY A 169 -10.87 -8.38 -0.79
N TYR A 170 -9.69 -8.69 -0.25
CA TYR A 170 -8.43 -8.47 -0.94
C TYR A 170 -8.18 -9.52 -2.04
N ASP A 171 -7.68 -9.07 -3.19
CA ASP A 171 -7.31 -9.95 -4.30
C ASP A 171 -5.92 -10.56 -4.07
N THR A 172 -5.87 -11.74 -3.46
CA THR A 172 -4.60 -12.43 -3.17
C THR A 172 -3.82 -12.83 -4.43
N GLY A 173 -4.45 -12.83 -5.61
CA GLY A 173 -3.77 -13.06 -6.90
C GLY A 173 -2.85 -11.89 -7.32
N ARG A 174 -3.02 -10.70 -6.74
CA ARG A 174 -2.15 -9.54 -6.96
C ARG A 174 -0.88 -9.55 -6.09
N LEU A 175 -0.78 -10.48 -5.14
CA LEU A 175 0.38 -10.52 -4.25
C LEU A 175 1.64 -10.96 -4.98
N LEU A 176 2.69 -10.17 -4.86
CA LEU A 176 4.06 -10.51 -5.19
C LEU A 176 4.71 -11.13 -3.94
N PHE A 177 5.18 -12.36 -4.03
CA PHE A 177 5.97 -12.99 -2.96
C PHE A 177 7.42 -12.52 -3.04
N VAL A 178 7.91 -11.96 -1.95
CA VAL A 178 9.25 -11.35 -1.89
C VAL A 178 10.30 -12.44 -1.71
N ASN A 179 11.32 -12.45 -2.58
CA ASN A 179 12.44 -13.34 -2.40
C ASN A 179 13.28 -12.91 -1.19
N GLN A 180 13.33 -13.76 -0.16
CA GLN A 180 14.09 -13.56 1.08
C GLN A 180 15.31 -14.50 1.21
N LYS A 181 15.61 -15.27 0.13
CA LYS A 181 16.73 -16.23 0.07
C LYS A 181 17.99 -15.58 -0.48
#